data_9bfa676fe0f9346c8d3c484947eb8cb1
#
_entry.id   9bfa676fe0f9346c8d3c484947eb8cb1
#
_cell.length_a   1.000
_cell.length_b   1.000
_cell.length_c   1.000
_cell.angle_alpha   90.00
_cell.angle_beta   90.00
_cell.angle_gamma   90.00
#
_symmetry.space_group_name_H-M   'P 1'
#
loop_
_entity.id
_entity.type
_entity.pdbx_description
1 polymer ?
#
loop_
_entity_poly.entity_id
_entity_poly.type
_entity_poly.pdbx_seq_one_letter_code
_entity_poly.pdbx_strand_id
1 'polypeptide(L)'
;RTIDNTLKNWIGEVLNKDNLSAKNVTFSYNNSQLQISDENASTTLYVKYGISYISAKQAQQNFNKEVGKKTFDEISKAGKKEWEKVSNQIQVEGGTTAQKRTFYTALYRTYERMVDVNEYGEYYSGYDKKVHKSKRPFYVDDWIWDTYLAQHPLRTILNSPMENDMLNSYTLMYEQAGWMPTFPQVFGNHLCMNSYHSSAIFIDGYRKGLIKYDVEKAYQGIKKNLLEGTFIPWRQGNPRGVLDDFYHENGYFPSLKKGEKETVGNVDGFEKRQPVPVTLGISYDFWALAEFAKELGKTEEYNKFAQKGKDYKTLWNSKHRLFIPKDADGNFLEINPKLDGGRGYRDYYDENNAWTYAWSVQHDVEGLINLLGGKKASEERLDQLFRESLGISKNDFYIDGSNSTGMVGQFSMGNE
;
A
#
# COMPACT_ATOMS: atom_id res chain seq x y z
N ARG A 1 17.01 11.76 -2.05
CA ARG A 1 17.47 12.70 -3.09
C ARG A 1 16.38 13.67 -3.60
N THR A 2 15.14 13.52 -3.21
CA THR A 2 14.03 14.39 -3.64
C THR A 2 13.69 15.48 -2.62
N ILE A 3 14.35 15.50 -1.48
CA ILE A 3 14.17 16.48 -0.40
C ILE A 3 14.55 17.91 -0.83
N ASP A 4 15.48 18.07 -1.78
CA ASP A 4 15.98 19.38 -2.22
C ASP A 4 14.93 20.26 -2.91
N ASN A 5 13.94 19.70 -3.57
CA ASN A 5 12.92 20.50 -4.28
C ASN A 5 11.74 20.88 -3.39
N THR A 6 11.46 20.11 -2.34
CA THR A 6 10.37 20.38 -1.39
C THR A 6 10.73 21.46 -0.37
N LEU A 7 11.98 21.59 -0.01
CA LEU A 7 12.46 22.62 0.96
C LEU A 7 12.57 24.04 0.40
N LYS A 8 12.49 24.21 -0.93
CA LYS A 8 12.53 25.53 -1.56
C LYS A 8 11.34 26.44 -1.20
N ASN A 9 10.27 25.88 -0.73
CA ASN A 9 9.01 26.57 -0.49
C ASN A 9 8.61 26.61 0.99
N TRP A 10 9.57 26.60 1.91
CA TRP A 10 9.23 26.77 3.32
C TRP A 10 9.37 28.23 3.76
N ILE A 11 8.55 28.61 4.71
CA ILE A 11 8.61 29.89 5.41
C ILE A 11 8.47 29.61 6.91
N GLY A 12 9.31 30.23 7.71
CA GLY A 12 9.28 30.02 9.15
C GLY A 12 9.80 31.22 9.95
N GLU A 13 9.49 31.21 11.22
CA GLU A 13 9.99 32.14 12.19
C GLU A 13 10.39 31.44 13.49
N VAL A 14 11.35 31.96 14.20
CA VAL A 14 11.72 31.51 15.55
C VAL A 14 11.21 32.50 16.57
N LEU A 15 10.55 31.98 17.58
CA LEU A 15 9.97 32.79 18.67
C LEU A 15 10.53 32.33 20.01
N ASN A 16 10.62 33.24 20.94
CA ASN A 16 10.86 32.91 22.35
C ASN A 16 9.56 32.44 23.02
N LYS A 17 9.64 32.03 24.30
CA LYS A 17 8.52 31.50 25.08
C LYS A 17 7.28 32.42 25.10
N ASP A 18 7.48 33.72 24.94
CA ASP A 18 6.42 34.75 25.00
C ASP A 18 5.87 35.13 23.61
N ASN A 19 6.16 34.36 22.58
CA ASN A 19 5.80 34.63 21.16
C ASN A 19 6.43 35.90 20.59
N LEU A 20 7.52 36.40 21.19
CA LEU A 20 8.29 37.52 20.67
C LEU A 20 9.34 36.98 19.70
N SER A 21 9.55 37.66 18.58
CA SER A 21 10.64 37.31 17.65
C SER A 21 11.96 37.25 18.41
N ALA A 22 12.65 36.14 18.33
CA ALA A 22 13.93 35.96 18.98
C ALA A 22 14.94 36.91 18.34
N LYS A 23 15.49 37.81 19.14
CA LYS A 23 16.60 38.68 18.72
C LYS A 23 17.88 37.84 18.74
N ASN A 24 18.75 38.02 17.76
CA ASN A 24 20.04 37.32 17.62
C ASN A 24 19.94 35.81 17.23
N VAL A 25 18.85 35.39 16.60
CA VAL A 25 18.79 34.10 15.99
C VAL A 25 19.13 34.20 14.51
N THR A 26 20.09 33.44 14.08
CA THR A 26 20.47 33.35 12.67
C THR A 26 19.99 32.04 12.07
N PHE A 27 19.50 32.11 10.84
CA PHE A 27 19.14 30.97 10.04
C PHE A 27 20.16 30.78 8.94
N SER A 28 20.69 29.61 8.83
CA SER A 28 21.41 29.20 7.63
C SER A 28 20.87 27.88 7.08
N TYR A 29 20.74 27.80 5.78
CA TYR A 29 20.41 26.58 5.09
C TYR A 29 21.59 26.15 4.26
N ASN A 30 22.17 25.03 4.61
CA ASN A 30 23.29 24.43 3.90
C ASN A 30 23.19 22.91 3.94
N ASN A 31 23.48 22.25 2.82
CA ASN A 31 23.47 20.79 2.70
C ASN A 31 22.21 20.12 3.24
N SER A 32 21.03 20.65 2.89
CA SER A 32 19.73 20.14 3.34
C SER A 32 19.49 20.20 4.85
N GLN A 33 20.23 21.05 5.58
CA GLN A 33 20.05 21.28 7.00
C GLN A 33 19.67 22.73 7.27
N LEU A 34 18.63 22.90 8.10
CA LEU A 34 18.32 24.20 8.71
C LEU A 34 19.11 24.32 10.01
N GLN A 35 20.05 25.23 10.05
CA GLN A 35 20.78 25.57 11.27
C GLN A 35 20.15 26.79 11.95
N ILE A 36 19.90 26.68 13.26
CA ILE A 36 19.37 27.75 14.09
C ILE A 36 20.41 27.98 15.19
N SER A 37 20.95 29.20 15.25
CA SER A 37 21.93 29.58 16.25
C SER A 37 21.36 30.70 17.11
N ASP A 38 21.43 30.56 18.43
CA ASP A 38 21.06 31.57 19.42
C ASP A 38 22.31 31.93 20.26
N GLU A 39 22.76 33.16 20.19
CA GLU A 39 23.95 33.64 20.92
C GLU A 39 23.71 33.74 22.42
N ASN A 40 22.46 33.78 22.89
CA ASN A 40 22.12 34.05 24.29
C ASN A 40 21.66 32.83 25.08
N ALA A 41 21.84 31.60 24.56
CA ALA A 41 21.52 30.33 25.24
C ALA A 41 20.14 30.33 25.92
N SER A 42 19.09 30.72 25.20
CA SER A 42 17.70 30.61 25.67
C SER A 42 17.35 29.17 26.00
N THR A 43 16.64 28.93 27.07
CA THR A 43 16.28 27.58 27.52
C THR A 43 15.28 26.89 26.63
N THR A 44 14.46 27.62 25.88
CA THR A 44 13.45 27.04 24.99
C THR A 44 13.16 27.95 23.80
N LEU A 45 13.27 27.43 22.59
CA LEU A 45 12.89 28.09 21.35
C LEU A 45 11.67 27.40 20.72
N TYR A 46 10.75 28.20 20.20
CA TYR A 46 9.62 27.71 19.39
C TYR A 46 9.86 28.06 17.92
N VAL A 47 9.81 27.05 17.06
CA VAL A 47 9.94 27.26 15.63
C VAL A 47 8.56 27.08 14.99
N LYS A 48 8.14 28.05 14.19
CA LYS A 48 6.93 27.99 13.37
C LYS A 48 7.34 27.98 11.90
N TYR A 49 6.73 27.13 11.11
CA TYR A 49 7.01 27.08 9.68
C TYR A 49 5.76 26.72 8.89
N GLY A 50 5.74 27.05 7.60
CA GLY A 50 4.77 26.62 6.61
C GLY A 50 5.50 26.01 5.44
N ILE A 51 4.89 24.98 4.85
CA ILE A 51 5.39 24.29 3.65
C ILE A 51 4.36 24.36 2.55
N SER A 52 4.78 24.18 1.31
CA SER A 52 3.91 24.01 0.14
C SER A 52 4.61 23.20 -0.93
N TYR A 53 3.85 22.36 -1.62
CA TYR A 53 4.30 21.71 -2.85
C TYR A 53 4.11 22.57 -4.09
N ILE A 54 3.42 23.71 -3.96
CA ILE A 54 3.06 24.61 -5.07
C ILE A 54 4.07 25.75 -5.24
N SER A 55 4.27 26.56 -4.17
CA SER A 55 5.14 27.73 -4.24
C SER A 55 5.44 28.32 -2.85
N ALA A 56 6.49 29.16 -2.75
CA ALA A 56 6.78 29.93 -1.53
C ALA A 56 5.62 30.88 -1.15
N LYS A 57 4.92 31.46 -2.11
CA LYS A 57 3.73 32.28 -1.86
C LYS A 57 2.61 31.45 -1.22
N GLN A 58 2.41 30.24 -1.68
CA GLN A 58 1.43 29.32 -1.11
C GLN A 58 1.86 28.87 0.30
N ALA A 59 3.14 28.58 0.52
CA ALA A 59 3.66 28.27 1.85
C ALA A 59 3.38 29.40 2.86
N GLN A 60 3.51 30.68 2.44
CA GLN A 60 3.14 31.82 3.29
C GLN A 60 1.64 31.86 3.59
N GLN A 61 0.79 31.52 2.63
CA GLN A 61 -0.66 31.44 2.86
C GLN A 61 -1.00 30.32 3.84
N ASN A 62 -0.42 29.13 3.67
CA ASN A 62 -0.59 27.99 4.57
C ASN A 62 -0.15 28.38 5.99
N PHE A 63 1.05 28.94 6.12
CA PHE A 63 1.56 29.44 7.41
C PHE A 63 0.58 30.40 8.07
N ASN A 64 0.11 31.43 7.37
CA ASN A 64 -0.80 32.42 7.92
C ASN A 64 -2.13 31.83 8.40
N LYS A 65 -2.67 30.84 7.66
CA LYS A 65 -3.94 30.20 8.00
C LYS A 65 -3.83 29.17 9.12
N GLU A 66 -2.78 28.39 9.11
CA GLU A 66 -2.65 27.21 9.98
C GLU A 66 -1.95 27.54 11.30
N VAL A 67 -0.86 28.28 11.24
CA VAL A 67 -0.01 28.63 12.37
C VAL A 67 -0.17 30.10 12.78
N GLY A 68 0.17 31.02 11.89
CA GLY A 68 0.01 32.47 12.06
C GLY A 68 0.41 32.98 13.44
N LYS A 69 -0.51 33.66 14.09
CA LYS A 69 -0.33 34.22 15.45
C LYS A 69 -0.60 33.23 16.58
N LYS A 70 -1.00 31.99 16.29
CA LYS A 70 -1.34 30.99 17.32
C LYS A 70 -0.11 30.65 18.16
N THR A 71 -0.32 30.45 19.45
CA THR A 71 0.72 29.94 20.37
C THR A 71 0.89 28.43 20.16
N PHE A 72 1.98 27.86 20.68
CA PHE A 72 2.22 26.42 20.72
C PHE A 72 1.05 25.68 21.40
N ASP A 73 0.58 26.19 22.54
CA ASP A 73 -0.52 25.58 23.29
C ASP A 73 -1.85 25.58 22.53
N GLU A 74 -2.14 26.64 21.79
CA GLU A 74 -3.34 26.71 20.94
C GLU A 74 -3.27 25.69 19.80
N ILE A 75 -2.11 25.53 19.15
CA ILE A 75 -1.91 24.53 18.10
C ILE A 75 -2.00 23.12 18.67
N SER A 76 -1.35 22.86 19.82
CA SER A 76 -1.40 21.57 20.51
C SER A 76 -2.83 21.19 20.91
N LYS A 77 -3.61 22.12 21.48
CA LYS A 77 -5.02 21.90 21.82
C LYS A 77 -5.87 21.63 20.59
N ALA A 78 -5.64 22.36 19.49
CA ALA A 78 -6.38 22.15 18.25
C ALA A 78 -6.08 20.77 17.66
N GLY A 79 -4.81 20.35 17.59
CA GLY A 79 -4.41 19.02 17.15
C GLY A 79 -5.02 17.90 17.99
N LYS A 80 -4.96 18.04 19.34
CA LYS A 80 -5.60 17.10 20.27
C LYS A 80 -7.10 16.96 19.98
N LYS A 81 -7.80 18.07 19.76
CA LYS A 81 -9.24 18.07 19.46
C LYS A 81 -9.57 17.33 18.14
N GLU A 82 -8.73 17.47 17.11
CA GLU A 82 -8.93 16.74 15.85
C GLU A 82 -8.72 15.23 16.06
N TRP A 83 -7.69 14.82 16.78
CA TRP A 83 -7.48 13.41 17.11
C TRP A 83 -8.55 12.83 18.05
N GLU A 84 -9.12 13.63 18.94
CA GLU A 84 -10.27 13.22 19.76
C GLU A 84 -11.51 12.92 18.91
N LYS A 85 -11.74 13.64 17.81
CA LYS A 85 -12.82 13.32 16.85
C LYS A 85 -12.64 11.95 16.23
N VAL A 86 -11.41 11.61 15.82
CA VAL A 86 -11.08 10.30 15.25
C VAL A 86 -11.25 9.20 16.28
N SER A 87 -10.68 9.35 17.47
CA SER A 87 -10.74 8.36 18.54
C SER A 87 -12.15 8.10 19.04
N ASN A 88 -13.02 9.11 19.02
CA ASN A 88 -14.41 8.98 19.45
C ASN A 88 -15.35 8.34 18.42
N GLN A 89 -14.86 8.02 17.21
CA GLN A 89 -15.66 7.29 16.22
C GLN A 89 -16.02 5.88 16.70
N ILE A 90 -15.15 5.27 17.52
CA ILE A 90 -15.39 3.96 18.13
C ILE A 90 -15.13 4.07 19.64
N GLN A 91 -16.14 3.74 20.43
CA GLN A 91 -16.01 3.68 21.88
C GLN A 91 -15.93 2.21 22.34
N VAL A 92 -14.90 1.89 23.10
CA VAL A 92 -14.65 0.52 23.59
C VAL A 92 -14.85 0.45 25.09
N GLU A 93 -15.75 -0.45 25.50
CA GLU A 93 -15.99 -0.78 26.91
C GLU A 93 -15.39 -2.14 27.27
N GLY A 94 -15.16 -2.36 28.57
CA GLY A 94 -14.51 -3.58 29.05
C GLY A 94 -13.01 -3.65 28.74
N GLY A 95 -12.41 -4.81 28.90
CA GLY A 95 -10.99 -5.05 28.68
C GLY A 95 -10.04 -4.34 29.66
N THR A 96 -8.75 -4.64 29.56
CA THR A 96 -7.70 -3.99 30.35
C THR A 96 -7.29 -2.64 29.73
N THR A 97 -6.62 -1.80 30.52
CA THR A 97 -6.01 -0.56 30.02
C THR A 97 -5.04 -0.80 28.86
N ALA A 98 -4.27 -1.90 28.90
CA ALA A 98 -3.35 -2.26 27.83
C ALA A 98 -4.09 -2.58 26.52
N GLN A 99 -5.16 -3.36 26.58
CA GLN A 99 -6.00 -3.68 25.42
C GLN A 99 -6.63 -2.43 24.81
N LYS A 100 -7.15 -1.52 25.65
CA LYS A 100 -7.70 -0.24 25.17
C LYS A 100 -6.64 0.64 24.50
N ARG A 101 -5.43 0.70 25.07
CA ARG A 101 -4.31 1.42 24.43
C ARG A 101 -3.95 0.82 23.08
N THR A 102 -3.84 -0.50 22.99
CA THR A 102 -3.58 -1.18 21.72
C THR A 102 -4.64 -0.84 20.69
N PHE A 103 -5.92 -0.94 21.07
CA PHE A 103 -7.02 -0.62 20.16
C PHE A 103 -6.97 0.83 19.63
N TYR A 104 -6.86 1.81 20.54
CA TYR A 104 -6.83 3.23 20.11
C TYR A 104 -5.54 3.61 19.39
N THR A 105 -4.42 2.95 19.68
CA THR A 105 -3.18 3.13 18.92
C THR A 105 -3.35 2.56 17.50
N ALA A 106 -3.97 1.40 17.34
CA ALA A 106 -4.27 0.84 16.03
C ALA A 106 -5.23 1.74 15.23
N LEU A 107 -6.30 2.23 15.86
CA LEU A 107 -7.22 3.18 15.22
C LEU A 107 -6.51 4.48 14.80
N TYR A 108 -5.63 5.04 15.64
CA TYR A 108 -4.81 6.20 15.29
C TYR A 108 -3.96 5.93 14.04
N ARG A 109 -3.29 4.77 13.98
CA ARG A 109 -2.43 4.40 12.85
C ARG A 109 -3.18 4.27 11.53
N THR A 110 -4.45 3.89 11.56
CA THR A 110 -5.25 3.86 10.31
C THR A 110 -5.50 5.24 9.70
N TYR A 111 -5.19 6.33 10.42
CA TYR A 111 -5.31 7.72 9.97
C TYR A 111 -3.95 8.44 9.79
N GLU A 112 -2.81 7.78 10.05
CA GLU A 112 -1.48 8.36 9.82
C GLU A 112 -1.19 8.58 8.32
N ARG A 113 -1.82 7.76 7.48
CA ARG A 113 -1.82 7.82 6.00
C ARG A 113 -3.29 7.86 5.58
N MET A 114 -3.58 8.28 4.56
CA MET A 114 -3.21 9.04 3.41
C MET A 114 -3.28 10.54 3.72
N VAL A 115 -2.48 11.32 3.03
CA VAL A 115 -2.35 12.76 3.30
C VAL A 115 -3.07 13.54 2.21
N ASP A 116 -3.95 14.47 2.62
CA ASP A 116 -4.51 15.47 1.70
C ASP A 116 -3.46 16.55 1.42
N VAL A 117 -3.08 16.67 0.15
CA VAL A 117 -2.12 17.70 -0.30
C VAL A 117 -2.80 18.86 -1.03
N ASN A 118 -4.11 19.02 -0.90
CA ASN A 118 -4.83 20.18 -1.41
C ASN A 118 -4.56 21.40 -0.51
N GLU A 119 -3.98 22.43 -1.09
CA GLU A 119 -3.60 23.65 -0.41
C GLU A 119 -4.63 24.77 -0.72
N TYR A 120 -5.82 24.67 -0.08
CA TYR A 120 -6.88 25.68 -0.14
C TYR A 120 -7.45 25.93 -1.55
N GLY A 121 -7.62 24.90 -2.33
CA GLY A 121 -8.26 24.94 -3.64
C GLY A 121 -7.30 24.65 -4.80
N GLU A 122 -6.05 24.39 -4.50
CA GLU A 122 -5.05 23.97 -5.48
C GLU A 122 -4.19 22.83 -4.91
N TYR A 123 -3.68 21.94 -5.77
CA TYR A 123 -2.71 20.92 -5.38
C TYR A 123 -1.66 20.74 -6.48
N TYR A 124 -0.44 20.40 -6.09
CA TYR A 124 0.59 19.94 -7.02
C TYR A 124 0.45 18.43 -7.20
N SER A 125 0.38 17.99 -8.45
CA SER A 125 0.41 16.56 -8.78
C SER A 125 1.82 16.12 -9.19
N GLY A 126 2.36 15.13 -8.51
CA GLY A 126 3.58 14.45 -8.93
C GLY A 126 3.40 13.55 -10.16
N TYR A 127 2.16 13.32 -10.59
CA TYR A 127 1.80 12.42 -11.70
C TYR A 127 1.99 13.06 -13.08
N ASP A 128 1.62 14.32 -13.24
CA ASP A 128 1.85 15.11 -14.45
C ASP A 128 2.74 16.34 -14.22
N LYS A 129 3.20 16.53 -12.97
CA LYS A 129 4.07 17.63 -12.53
C LYS A 129 3.47 19.01 -12.72
N LYS A 130 2.15 19.12 -12.53
CA LYS A 130 1.40 20.38 -12.69
C LYS A 130 0.63 20.72 -11.41
N VAL A 131 0.28 22.02 -11.32
CA VAL A 131 -0.65 22.50 -10.30
C VAL A 131 -2.07 22.44 -10.88
N HIS A 132 -2.98 21.84 -10.13
CA HIS A 132 -4.39 21.70 -10.47
C HIS A 132 -5.26 22.47 -9.49
N LYS A 133 -6.40 22.96 -9.97
CA LYS A 133 -7.45 23.56 -9.13
C LYS A 133 -8.47 22.50 -8.75
N SER A 134 -8.76 22.38 -7.47
CA SER A 134 -9.78 21.47 -6.95
C SER A 134 -10.36 21.98 -5.64
N LYS A 135 -11.68 21.90 -5.50
CA LYS A 135 -12.35 22.12 -4.20
C LYS A 135 -12.38 20.85 -3.34
N ARG A 136 -12.02 19.71 -3.92
CA ARG A 136 -11.96 18.41 -3.23
C ARG A 136 -10.54 18.12 -2.79
N PRO A 137 -10.36 17.35 -1.72
CA PRO A 137 -9.09 16.80 -1.32
C PRO A 137 -8.39 16.05 -2.47
N PHE A 138 -7.07 16.05 -2.46
CA PHE A 138 -6.25 15.18 -3.30
C PHE A 138 -5.31 14.37 -2.40
N TYR A 139 -5.68 13.10 -2.19
CA TYR A 139 -5.01 12.21 -1.28
C TYR A 139 -3.84 11.50 -1.95
N VAL A 140 -2.71 11.45 -1.23
CA VAL A 140 -1.47 10.75 -1.59
C VAL A 140 -0.94 9.99 -0.37
N ASP A 141 0.21 9.34 -0.51
CA ASP A 141 0.88 8.54 0.53
C ASP A 141 0.04 7.35 0.98
N ASP A 142 -0.25 6.48 0.02
CA ASP A 142 -0.89 5.20 0.28
C ASP A 142 0.01 4.04 -0.18
N TRP A 143 -0.11 2.95 0.54
CA TRP A 143 0.51 1.67 0.22
C TRP A 143 -0.63 0.67 -0.04
N ILE A 144 -1.18 0.71 -1.26
CA ILE A 144 -2.41 -0.03 -1.61
C ILE A 144 -2.25 -1.53 -1.37
N TRP A 145 -1.06 -2.09 -1.57
CA TRP A 145 -0.78 -3.50 -1.31
C TRP A 145 -1.04 -3.90 0.17
N ASP A 146 -0.80 -2.98 1.10
CA ASP A 146 -1.05 -3.17 2.54
C ASP A 146 -2.49 -2.77 2.91
N THR A 147 -2.97 -1.66 2.41
CA THR A 147 -4.17 -0.98 2.90
C THR A 147 -5.49 -1.54 2.36
N TYR A 148 -5.44 -2.26 1.22
CA TYR A 148 -6.65 -2.75 0.54
C TYR A 148 -7.44 -3.77 1.37
N LEU A 149 -6.76 -4.57 2.20
CA LEU A 149 -7.39 -5.66 2.97
C LEU A 149 -8.28 -5.16 4.10
N ALA A 150 -7.84 -4.14 4.83
CA ALA A 150 -8.51 -3.71 6.04
C ALA A 150 -8.73 -2.20 6.15
N GLN A 151 -7.74 -1.37 5.82
CA GLN A 151 -7.79 0.06 6.07
C GLN A 151 -8.84 0.78 5.20
N HIS A 152 -8.86 0.52 3.87
CA HIS A 152 -9.90 1.03 2.99
C HIS A 152 -11.29 0.52 3.36
N PRO A 153 -11.53 -0.80 3.58
CA PRO A 153 -12.81 -1.31 4.04
C PRO A 153 -13.27 -0.67 5.37
N LEU A 154 -12.37 -0.49 6.34
CA LEU A 154 -12.70 0.18 7.60
C LEU A 154 -13.13 1.64 7.34
N ARG A 155 -12.44 2.36 6.45
CA ARG A 155 -12.73 3.75 6.12
C ARG A 155 -14.06 3.91 5.42
N THR A 156 -14.50 2.95 4.60
CA THR A 156 -15.85 2.96 4.03
C THR A 156 -16.94 3.00 5.11
N ILE A 157 -16.66 2.48 6.30
CA ILE A 157 -17.59 2.48 7.46
C ILE A 157 -17.43 3.76 8.28
N LEU A 158 -16.19 4.12 8.65
CA LEU A 158 -15.91 5.20 9.59
C LEU A 158 -15.92 6.59 8.95
N ASN A 159 -15.53 6.69 7.68
CA ASN A 159 -15.42 7.97 6.98
C ASN A 159 -15.63 7.84 5.46
N SER A 160 -16.83 7.43 5.07
CA SER A 160 -17.22 7.27 3.65
C SER A 160 -16.94 8.51 2.78
N PRO A 161 -17.12 9.78 3.26
CA PRO A 161 -16.75 10.94 2.46
C PRO A 161 -15.25 10.98 2.12
N MET A 162 -14.39 10.71 3.08
CA MET A 162 -12.94 10.67 2.89
C MET A 162 -12.55 9.56 1.90
N GLU A 163 -13.14 8.38 2.03
CA GLU A 163 -12.90 7.28 1.11
C GLU A 163 -13.32 7.62 -0.34
N ASN A 164 -14.47 8.27 -0.53
CA ASN A 164 -14.87 8.79 -1.85
C ASN A 164 -13.84 9.76 -2.45
N ASP A 165 -13.23 10.61 -1.62
CA ASP A 165 -12.24 11.57 -2.08
C ASP A 165 -10.90 10.87 -2.41
N MET A 166 -10.57 9.79 -1.72
CA MET A 166 -9.42 8.92 -2.06
C MET A 166 -9.62 8.23 -3.41
N LEU A 167 -10.77 7.57 -3.62
CA LEU A 167 -11.11 6.94 -4.90
C LEU A 167 -11.09 7.96 -6.06
N ASN A 168 -11.59 9.17 -5.80
CA ASN A 168 -11.49 10.27 -6.77
C ASN A 168 -10.03 10.66 -7.04
N SER A 169 -9.19 10.72 -6.01
CA SER A 169 -7.76 11.06 -6.17
C SER A 169 -7.04 10.04 -7.04
N TYR A 170 -7.30 8.75 -6.84
CA TYR A 170 -6.71 7.68 -7.65
C TYR A 170 -7.21 7.70 -9.10
N THR A 171 -8.47 8.03 -9.31
CA THR A 171 -9.03 8.24 -10.67
C THR A 171 -8.35 9.41 -11.38
N LEU A 172 -8.09 10.53 -10.67
CA LEU A 172 -7.33 11.66 -11.20
C LEU A 172 -5.87 11.31 -11.48
N MET A 173 -5.22 10.48 -10.65
CA MET A 173 -3.86 9.99 -10.90
C MET A 173 -3.79 9.18 -12.20
N TYR A 174 -4.78 8.33 -12.44
CA TYR A 174 -4.90 7.62 -13.73
C TYR A 174 -5.04 8.60 -14.90
N GLU A 175 -5.88 9.61 -14.77
CA GLU A 175 -6.07 10.62 -15.81
C GLU A 175 -4.77 11.39 -16.12
N GLN A 176 -4.00 11.71 -15.09
CA GLN A 176 -2.78 12.50 -15.18
C GLN A 176 -1.56 11.70 -15.66
N ALA A 177 -1.41 10.45 -15.23
CA ALA A 177 -0.25 9.61 -15.55
C ALA A 177 -0.54 8.51 -16.58
N GLY A 178 -1.82 8.25 -16.88
CA GLY A 178 -2.23 7.17 -17.78
C GLY A 178 -2.20 5.76 -17.16
N TRP A 179 -1.95 5.64 -15.85
CA TRP A 179 -1.91 4.38 -15.10
C TRP A 179 -2.57 4.54 -13.73
N MET A 180 -3.35 3.55 -13.32
CA MET A 180 -3.91 3.51 -11.96
C MET A 180 -2.78 3.33 -10.95
N PRO A 181 -2.76 4.07 -9.84
CA PRO A 181 -1.68 3.97 -8.87
C PRO A 181 -1.67 2.62 -8.14
N THR A 182 -0.47 2.22 -7.67
CA THR A 182 -0.23 1.07 -6.79
C THR A 182 0.28 1.52 -5.42
N PHE A 183 1.21 2.46 -5.41
CA PHE A 183 1.75 3.12 -4.22
C PHE A 183 1.81 4.62 -4.48
N PRO A 184 0.68 5.34 -4.39
CA PRO A 184 0.65 6.76 -4.63
C PRO A 184 1.48 7.52 -3.61
N GLN A 185 2.43 8.32 -4.11
CA GLN A 185 3.26 9.21 -3.32
C GLN A 185 3.07 10.66 -3.78
N VAL A 186 3.57 11.62 -3.01
CA VAL A 186 3.50 13.04 -3.34
C VAL A 186 4.15 13.36 -4.70
N PHE A 187 5.22 12.65 -5.04
CA PHE A 187 6.02 12.88 -6.26
C PHE A 187 5.63 11.97 -7.44
N GLY A 188 4.60 11.14 -7.28
CA GLY A 188 4.11 10.19 -8.30
C GLY A 188 3.91 8.79 -7.74
N ASN A 189 3.62 7.83 -8.61
CA ASN A 189 3.46 6.44 -8.21
C ASN A 189 4.82 5.77 -7.96
N HIS A 190 4.98 5.10 -6.83
CA HIS A 190 6.13 4.24 -6.57
C HIS A 190 5.80 2.82 -7.02
N LEU A 191 6.56 2.30 -7.98
CA LEU A 191 6.27 1.01 -8.62
C LEU A 191 6.88 -0.16 -7.82
N CYS A 192 6.51 -0.29 -6.56
CA CYS A 192 6.95 -1.35 -5.67
C CYS A 192 5.89 -2.43 -5.45
N MET A 193 6.27 -3.51 -4.82
CA MET A 193 5.46 -4.70 -4.52
C MET A 193 4.88 -5.38 -5.78
N ASN A 194 4.16 -6.46 -5.58
CA ASN A 194 3.47 -7.19 -6.65
C ASN A 194 1.99 -6.78 -6.71
N SER A 195 1.31 -7.15 -7.82
CA SER A 195 -0.14 -6.94 -8.02
C SER A 195 -0.57 -5.46 -8.13
N TYR A 196 -1.87 -5.22 -8.24
CA TYR A 196 -2.42 -3.87 -8.47
C TYR A 196 -3.48 -3.45 -7.44
N HIS A 197 -4.04 -4.32 -6.70
CA HIS A 197 -5.06 -4.23 -5.65
C HIS A 197 -5.96 -2.96 -5.57
N SER A 198 -5.68 -1.92 -6.37
CA SER A 198 -6.61 -0.81 -6.60
C SER A 198 -7.96 -1.31 -7.14
N SER A 199 -7.97 -2.43 -7.88
CA SER A 199 -9.17 -3.13 -8.31
C SER A 199 -10.10 -3.46 -7.14
N ALA A 200 -9.55 -3.96 -6.04
CA ALA A 200 -10.29 -4.38 -4.85
C ALA A 200 -10.93 -3.20 -4.13
N ILE A 201 -10.19 -2.11 -3.91
CA ILE A 201 -10.72 -0.95 -3.20
C ILE A 201 -11.84 -0.26 -4.00
N PHE A 202 -11.74 -0.22 -5.32
CA PHE A 202 -12.77 0.38 -6.16
C PHE A 202 -14.06 -0.43 -6.18
N ILE A 203 -14.01 -1.77 -6.34
CA ILE A 203 -15.22 -2.59 -6.33
C ILE A 203 -15.87 -2.62 -4.93
N ASP A 204 -15.08 -2.67 -3.86
CA ASP A 204 -15.60 -2.61 -2.50
C ASP A 204 -16.31 -1.27 -2.24
N GLY A 205 -15.67 -0.15 -2.58
CA GLY A 205 -16.25 1.18 -2.48
C GLY A 205 -17.51 1.32 -3.33
N TYR A 206 -17.50 0.88 -4.57
CA TYR A 206 -18.65 0.93 -5.47
C TYR A 206 -19.87 0.19 -4.91
N ARG A 207 -19.69 -1.04 -4.43
CA ARG A 207 -20.76 -1.85 -3.82
C ARG A 207 -21.34 -1.23 -2.55
N LYS A 208 -20.55 -0.41 -1.87
CA LYS A 208 -20.97 0.35 -0.68
C LYS A 208 -21.54 1.73 -1.03
N GLY A 209 -21.75 2.02 -2.31
CA GLY A 209 -22.37 3.29 -2.77
C GLY A 209 -21.41 4.48 -2.85
N LEU A 210 -20.11 4.25 -2.79
CA LEU A 210 -19.11 5.29 -2.95
C LEU A 210 -18.86 5.51 -4.45
N ILE A 211 -19.58 6.45 -5.05
CA ILE A 211 -19.58 6.69 -6.50
C ILE A 211 -19.32 8.16 -6.88
N LYS A 212 -18.75 8.96 -5.97
CA LYS A 212 -18.45 10.38 -6.24
C LYS A 212 -17.10 10.57 -6.94
N TYR A 213 -16.84 9.78 -7.94
CA TYR A 213 -15.68 9.85 -8.86
C TYR A 213 -16.11 9.40 -10.25
N ASP A 214 -15.28 9.54 -11.26
CA ASP A 214 -15.56 9.01 -12.61
C ASP A 214 -15.39 7.49 -12.61
N VAL A 215 -16.50 6.79 -12.40
CA VAL A 215 -16.55 5.32 -12.24
C VAL A 215 -16.07 4.60 -13.51
N GLU A 216 -16.49 5.07 -14.68
CA GLU A 216 -16.07 4.44 -15.95
C GLU A 216 -14.56 4.62 -16.18
N LYS A 217 -14.03 5.82 -15.90
CA LYS A 217 -12.61 6.11 -16.00
C LYS A 217 -11.78 5.24 -15.03
N ALA A 218 -12.24 5.08 -13.80
CA ALA A 218 -11.61 4.20 -12.83
C ALA A 218 -11.59 2.74 -13.31
N TYR A 219 -12.71 2.25 -13.83
CA TYR A 219 -12.80 0.91 -14.44
C TYR A 219 -11.80 0.75 -15.59
N GLN A 220 -11.71 1.72 -16.50
CA GLN A 220 -10.75 1.67 -17.62
C GLN A 220 -9.29 1.71 -17.14
N GLY A 221 -8.99 2.45 -16.08
CA GLY A 221 -7.65 2.50 -15.49
C GLY A 221 -7.21 1.16 -14.89
N ILE A 222 -8.09 0.52 -14.12
CA ILE A 222 -7.86 -0.82 -13.57
C ILE A 222 -7.69 -1.85 -14.69
N LYS A 223 -8.59 -1.83 -15.67
CA LYS A 223 -8.53 -2.71 -16.83
C LYS A 223 -7.22 -2.55 -17.61
N LYS A 224 -6.77 -1.31 -17.81
CA LYS A 224 -5.50 -1.02 -18.47
C LYS A 224 -4.32 -1.59 -17.70
N ASN A 225 -4.25 -1.40 -16.38
CA ASN A 225 -3.19 -1.97 -15.57
C ASN A 225 -3.09 -3.49 -15.74
N LEU A 226 -4.21 -4.19 -15.74
CA LEU A 226 -4.26 -5.64 -15.83
C LEU A 226 -4.05 -6.21 -17.24
N LEU A 227 -4.32 -5.45 -18.30
CA LEU A 227 -4.16 -5.92 -19.68
C LEU A 227 -2.87 -5.42 -20.34
N GLU A 228 -2.38 -4.25 -19.96
CA GLU A 228 -1.27 -3.58 -20.62
C GLU A 228 -0.08 -3.34 -19.68
N GLY A 229 -0.27 -3.51 -18.36
CA GLY A 229 0.76 -3.30 -17.37
C GLY A 229 1.62 -4.53 -17.12
N THR A 230 2.82 -4.31 -16.58
CA THR A 230 3.70 -5.39 -16.15
C THR A 230 3.38 -5.86 -14.73
N PHE A 231 3.44 -7.16 -14.51
CA PHE A 231 3.24 -7.81 -13.21
C PHE A 231 4.55 -8.01 -12.43
N ILE A 232 5.68 -7.66 -13.02
CA ILE A 232 6.99 -7.75 -12.36
C ILE A 232 6.98 -6.89 -11.09
N PRO A 233 7.31 -7.44 -9.90
CA PRO A 233 7.46 -6.67 -8.67
C PRO A 233 8.60 -5.64 -8.78
N TRP A 234 8.48 -4.49 -8.11
CA TRP A 234 9.51 -3.44 -8.09
C TRP A 234 9.98 -3.03 -9.50
N ARG A 235 9.05 -2.94 -10.41
CA ARG A 235 9.25 -2.74 -11.84
C ARG A 235 9.80 -1.36 -12.20
N GLN A 236 10.51 -1.32 -13.31
CA GLN A 236 11.02 -0.08 -13.89
C GLN A 236 10.11 0.45 -15.00
N GLY A 237 8.88 0.79 -14.67
CA GLY A 237 7.89 1.27 -15.61
C GLY A 237 6.64 0.40 -15.66
N ASN A 238 5.63 0.82 -16.41
CA ASN A 238 4.32 0.19 -16.41
C ASN A 238 4.07 -0.80 -17.57
N PRO A 239 4.61 -0.63 -18.79
CA PRO A 239 4.26 -1.48 -19.91
C PRO A 239 4.63 -2.95 -19.69
N ARG A 240 3.75 -3.84 -20.10
CA ARG A 240 3.98 -5.29 -20.04
C ARG A 240 5.12 -5.73 -20.95
N GLY A 241 5.73 -6.84 -20.60
CA GLY A 241 6.83 -7.48 -21.32
C GLY A 241 6.65 -8.99 -21.42
N VAL A 242 7.73 -9.69 -21.76
CA VAL A 242 7.71 -11.12 -22.09
C VAL A 242 7.17 -12.03 -20.97
N LEU A 243 7.39 -11.68 -19.69
CA LEU A 243 6.89 -12.45 -18.57
C LEU A 243 5.38 -12.26 -18.38
N ASP A 244 4.90 -11.07 -18.69
CA ASP A 244 3.48 -10.74 -18.62
C ASP A 244 2.72 -11.38 -19.78
N ASP A 245 3.30 -11.40 -20.99
CA ASP A 245 2.77 -12.12 -22.14
C ASP A 245 2.63 -13.61 -21.82
N PHE A 246 3.67 -14.19 -21.22
CA PHE A 246 3.63 -15.59 -20.75
C PHE A 246 2.48 -15.83 -19.76
N TYR A 247 2.28 -14.93 -18.78
CA TYR A 247 1.16 -15.05 -17.83
C TYR A 247 -0.19 -15.00 -18.56
N HIS A 248 -0.36 -14.08 -19.48
CA HIS A 248 -1.64 -13.95 -20.22
C HIS A 248 -1.98 -15.21 -21.03
N GLU A 249 -0.97 -15.91 -21.55
CA GLU A 249 -1.12 -17.14 -22.33
C GLU A 249 -1.30 -18.38 -21.45
N ASN A 250 -0.56 -18.48 -20.33
CA ASN A 250 -0.45 -19.71 -19.55
C ASN A 250 -1.17 -19.67 -18.20
N GLY A 251 -1.60 -18.49 -17.72
CA GLY A 251 -2.33 -18.31 -16.46
C GLY A 251 -1.47 -18.42 -15.21
N TYR A 252 -0.14 -18.29 -15.32
CA TYR A 252 0.77 -18.18 -14.19
C TYR A 252 2.05 -17.43 -14.56
N PHE A 253 2.68 -16.81 -13.57
CA PHE A 253 3.95 -16.13 -13.74
C PHE A 253 5.11 -17.14 -13.63
N PRO A 254 6.04 -17.20 -14.61
CA PRO A 254 7.01 -18.29 -14.68
C PRO A 254 8.18 -18.07 -13.71
N SER A 255 8.55 -19.12 -13.00
CA SER A 255 9.76 -19.15 -12.15
C SER A 255 11.00 -19.51 -12.96
N LEU A 256 12.17 -19.09 -12.44
CA LEU A 256 13.45 -19.66 -12.86
C LEU A 256 13.67 -21.01 -12.18
N LYS A 257 14.33 -21.94 -12.89
CA LYS A 257 14.84 -23.18 -12.31
C LYS A 257 15.99 -22.85 -11.34
N LYS A 258 16.22 -23.71 -10.37
CA LYS A 258 17.32 -23.52 -9.42
C LYS A 258 18.67 -23.38 -10.15
N GLY A 259 19.36 -22.25 -9.91
CA GLY A 259 20.63 -21.93 -10.55
C GLY A 259 20.54 -21.31 -11.95
N GLU A 260 19.34 -21.16 -12.49
CA GLU A 260 19.12 -20.43 -13.73
C GLU A 260 19.31 -18.93 -13.51
N LYS A 261 19.91 -18.25 -14.49
CA LYS A 261 20.18 -16.81 -14.40
C LYS A 261 19.01 -16.02 -14.98
N GLU A 262 18.66 -14.93 -14.28
CA GLU A 262 17.68 -13.98 -14.81
C GLU A 262 18.23 -13.27 -16.07
N THR A 263 17.43 -13.23 -17.11
CA THR A 263 17.75 -12.62 -18.40
C THR A 263 16.82 -11.46 -18.76
N VAL A 264 15.73 -11.28 -18.01
CA VAL A 264 14.76 -10.21 -18.24
C VAL A 264 15.20 -8.96 -17.48
N GLY A 265 15.59 -7.94 -18.23
CA GLY A 265 16.29 -6.76 -17.70
C GLY A 265 15.50 -5.89 -16.70
N ASN A 266 14.16 -6.00 -16.69
CA ASN A 266 13.33 -5.23 -15.74
C ASN A 266 13.08 -5.98 -14.43
N VAL A 267 13.50 -7.22 -14.28
CA VAL A 267 13.42 -7.95 -13.01
C VAL A 267 14.48 -7.41 -12.07
N ASP A 268 14.07 -6.92 -10.90
CA ASP A 268 14.99 -6.41 -9.89
C ASP A 268 15.86 -7.54 -9.33
N GLY A 269 17.13 -7.24 -9.10
CA GLY A 269 18.13 -8.24 -8.66
C GLY A 269 17.90 -8.77 -7.26
N PHE A 270 17.25 -8.02 -6.37
CA PHE A 270 16.90 -8.43 -5.01
C PHE A 270 15.44 -8.93 -4.95
N GLU A 271 14.50 -8.21 -5.53
CA GLU A 271 13.07 -8.52 -5.46
C GLU A 271 12.65 -9.70 -6.33
N LYS A 272 13.43 -10.05 -7.35
CA LYS A 272 13.19 -11.24 -8.19
C LYS A 272 11.82 -11.23 -8.89
N ARG A 273 11.38 -12.43 -9.31
CA ARG A 273 10.09 -12.62 -10.02
C ARG A 273 8.90 -12.79 -9.11
N GLN A 274 9.07 -13.32 -7.91
CA GLN A 274 8.00 -13.64 -6.97
C GLN A 274 6.79 -14.36 -7.63
N PRO A 275 6.98 -15.48 -8.35
CA PRO A 275 5.97 -16.02 -9.27
C PRO A 275 4.67 -16.44 -8.59
N VAL A 276 4.73 -16.93 -7.34
CA VAL A 276 3.52 -17.36 -6.61
C VAL A 276 2.70 -16.16 -6.16
N PRO A 277 3.24 -15.17 -5.40
CA PRO A 277 2.49 -13.96 -5.04
C PRO A 277 1.92 -13.22 -6.25
N VAL A 278 2.71 -13.06 -7.31
CA VAL A 278 2.25 -12.41 -8.54
C VAL A 278 1.05 -13.16 -9.14
N THR A 279 1.12 -14.48 -9.28
CA THR A 279 0.01 -15.26 -9.85
C THR A 279 -1.24 -15.17 -8.99
N LEU A 280 -1.12 -15.32 -7.67
CA LEU A 280 -2.26 -15.26 -6.75
C LEU A 280 -2.88 -13.86 -6.71
N GLY A 281 -2.05 -12.82 -6.57
CA GLY A 281 -2.52 -11.44 -6.49
C GLY A 281 -3.15 -10.94 -7.78
N ILE A 282 -2.59 -11.26 -8.94
CA ILE A 282 -3.19 -10.90 -10.23
C ILE A 282 -4.49 -11.67 -10.48
N SER A 283 -4.59 -12.94 -10.04
CA SER A 283 -5.86 -13.67 -10.08
C SER A 283 -6.94 -12.95 -9.26
N TYR A 284 -6.59 -12.47 -8.07
CA TYR A 284 -7.50 -11.67 -7.24
C TYR A 284 -7.91 -10.36 -7.92
N ASP A 285 -6.96 -9.65 -8.51
CA ASP A 285 -7.22 -8.40 -9.22
C ASP A 285 -8.12 -8.60 -10.45
N PHE A 286 -7.95 -9.69 -11.21
CA PHE A 286 -8.86 -10.05 -12.31
C PHE A 286 -10.27 -10.41 -11.82
N TRP A 287 -10.39 -11.10 -10.68
CA TRP A 287 -11.69 -11.33 -10.06
C TRP A 287 -12.35 -9.99 -9.68
N ALA A 288 -11.62 -9.09 -9.04
CA ALA A 288 -12.14 -7.79 -8.64
C ALA A 288 -12.59 -6.95 -9.86
N LEU A 289 -11.79 -6.94 -10.94
CA LEU A 289 -12.16 -6.32 -12.22
C LEU A 289 -13.41 -6.98 -12.84
N ALA A 290 -13.53 -8.30 -12.77
CA ALA A 290 -14.71 -9.01 -13.25
C ALA A 290 -15.96 -8.59 -12.47
N GLU A 291 -15.87 -8.58 -11.14
CA GLU A 291 -16.99 -8.16 -10.30
C GLU A 291 -17.36 -6.67 -10.57
N PHE A 292 -16.39 -5.82 -10.84
CA PHE A 292 -16.67 -4.44 -11.23
C PHE A 292 -17.34 -4.35 -12.61
N ALA A 293 -16.89 -5.14 -13.60
CA ALA A 293 -17.54 -5.27 -14.89
C ALA A 293 -19.00 -5.72 -14.77
N LYS A 294 -19.27 -6.68 -13.88
CA LYS A 294 -20.61 -7.19 -13.59
C LYS A 294 -21.53 -6.09 -13.04
N GLU A 295 -21.07 -5.31 -12.05
CA GLU A 295 -21.82 -4.18 -11.50
C GLU A 295 -22.11 -3.11 -12.55
N LEU A 296 -21.23 -2.94 -13.53
CA LEU A 296 -21.41 -1.99 -14.64
C LEU A 296 -22.20 -2.58 -15.84
N GLY A 297 -22.73 -3.80 -15.73
CA GLY A 297 -23.49 -4.46 -16.79
C GLY A 297 -22.66 -4.91 -18.00
N LYS A 298 -21.33 -5.02 -17.88
CA LYS A 298 -20.39 -5.42 -18.93
C LYS A 298 -20.22 -6.94 -18.96
N THR A 299 -21.26 -7.67 -19.37
CA THR A 299 -21.35 -9.13 -19.25
C THR A 299 -20.22 -9.89 -19.93
N GLU A 300 -19.80 -9.48 -21.13
CA GLU A 300 -18.73 -10.15 -21.88
C GLU A 300 -17.39 -10.00 -21.14
N GLU A 301 -17.08 -8.80 -20.64
CA GLU A 301 -15.87 -8.53 -19.88
C GLU A 301 -15.88 -9.27 -18.54
N TYR A 302 -17.03 -9.32 -17.86
CA TYR A 302 -17.22 -10.15 -16.65
C TYR A 302 -16.83 -11.61 -16.93
N ASN A 303 -17.42 -12.23 -17.93
CA ASN A 303 -17.15 -13.64 -18.24
C ASN A 303 -15.66 -13.90 -18.55
N LYS A 304 -15.03 -12.98 -19.31
CA LYS A 304 -13.61 -13.06 -19.67
C LYS A 304 -12.71 -12.95 -18.43
N PHE A 305 -12.94 -11.96 -17.58
CA PHE A 305 -12.07 -11.69 -16.43
C PHE A 305 -12.32 -12.65 -15.27
N ALA A 306 -13.55 -13.13 -15.09
CA ALA A 306 -13.87 -14.16 -14.10
C ALA A 306 -13.13 -15.49 -14.32
N GLN A 307 -12.79 -15.83 -15.58
CA GLN A 307 -11.94 -16.99 -15.86
C GLN A 307 -10.50 -16.73 -15.40
N LYS A 308 -9.96 -15.52 -15.68
CA LYS A 308 -8.63 -15.11 -15.21
C LYS A 308 -8.53 -15.06 -13.68
N GLY A 309 -9.62 -14.75 -12.99
CA GLY A 309 -9.70 -14.83 -11.52
C GLY A 309 -9.49 -16.23 -10.95
N LYS A 310 -9.48 -17.27 -11.79
CA LYS A 310 -9.22 -18.67 -11.40
C LYS A 310 -7.80 -19.14 -11.72
N ASP A 311 -6.97 -18.29 -12.30
CA ASP A 311 -5.61 -18.63 -12.73
C ASP A 311 -4.72 -19.10 -11.56
N TYR A 312 -5.03 -18.70 -10.31
CA TYR A 312 -4.35 -19.19 -9.11
C TYR A 312 -4.31 -20.73 -9.04
N LYS A 313 -5.31 -21.44 -9.63
CA LYS A 313 -5.39 -22.92 -9.64
C LYS A 313 -4.24 -23.57 -10.42
N THR A 314 -3.63 -22.85 -11.35
CA THR A 314 -2.51 -23.35 -12.16
C THR A 314 -1.29 -23.72 -11.33
N LEU A 315 -1.09 -23.04 -10.18
CA LEU A 315 0.02 -23.30 -9.26
C LEU A 315 -0.33 -24.28 -8.14
N TRP A 316 -1.56 -24.81 -8.10
CA TRP A 316 -1.95 -25.76 -7.07
C TRP A 316 -1.24 -27.10 -7.24
N ASN A 317 -0.48 -27.50 -6.24
CA ASN A 317 0.19 -28.80 -6.20
C ASN A 317 -0.54 -29.73 -5.22
N SER A 318 -1.19 -30.77 -5.73
CA SER A 318 -2.00 -31.70 -4.92
C SER A 318 -1.18 -32.56 -3.96
N LYS A 319 0.11 -32.83 -4.28
CA LYS A 319 1.02 -33.57 -3.41
C LYS A 319 1.33 -32.79 -2.12
N HIS A 320 1.62 -31.50 -2.24
CA HIS A 320 1.92 -30.63 -1.11
C HIS A 320 0.65 -30.01 -0.51
N ARG A 321 -0.44 -29.92 -1.30
CA ARG A 321 -1.66 -29.16 -0.98
C ARG A 321 -1.33 -27.69 -0.69
N LEU A 322 -0.51 -27.10 -1.56
CA LEU A 322 0.04 -25.74 -1.50
C LEU A 322 0.21 -25.19 -2.92
N PHE A 323 0.33 -23.88 -3.05
CA PHE A 323 0.73 -23.25 -4.31
C PHE A 323 2.25 -23.32 -4.44
N ILE A 324 2.71 -23.99 -5.47
CA ILE A 324 4.12 -24.25 -5.77
C ILE A 324 4.47 -23.57 -7.10
N PRO A 325 5.62 -22.92 -7.22
CA PRO A 325 6.02 -22.27 -8.46
C PRO A 325 6.25 -23.28 -9.58
N LYS A 326 5.99 -22.84 -10.82
CA LYS A 326 6.29 -23.58 -12.05
C LYS A 326 7.31 -22.85 -12.90
N ASP A 327 8.16 -23.61 -13.58
CA ASP A 327 9.02 -23.07 -14.63
C ASP A 327 8.26 -22.74 -15.92
N ALA A 328 8.94 -22.19 -16.92
CA ALA A 328 8.33 -21.85 -18.20
C ALA A 328 7.89 -23.07 -19.03
N ASP A 329 8.36 -24.27 -18.70
CA ASP A 329 7.95 -25.54 -19.35
C ASP A 329 6.70 -26.14 -18.68
N GLY A 330 6.18 -25.52 -17.62
CA GLY A 330 4.99 -25.98 -16.88
C GLY A 330 5.25 -26.97 -15.77
N ASN A 331 6.53 -27.26 -15.46
CA ASN A 331 6.89 -28.21 -14.42
C ASN A 331 6.93 -27.52 -13.05
N PHE A 332 6.36 -28.17 -12.03
CA PHE A 332 6.53 -27.73 -10.66
C PHE A 332 7.99 -27.83 -10.21
N LEU A 333 8.46 -26.78 -9.54
CA LEU A 333 9.82 -26.80 -8.98
C LEU A 333 9.87 -27.63 -7.69
N GLU A 334 11.00 -28.29 -7.49
CA GLU A 334 11.31 -28.93 -6.21
C GLU A 334 11.86 -27.89 -5.25
N ILE A 335 11.03 -27.49 -4.27
CA ILE A 335 11.34 -26.50 -3.25
C ILE A 335 11.05 -27.05 -1.85
N ASN A 336 11.59 -26.41 -0.82
CA ASN A 336 11.14 -26.60 0.56
C ASN A 336 10.00 -25.64 0.84
N PRO A 337 8.71 -26.09 0.93
CA PRO A 337 7.57 -25.18 1.07
C PRO A 337 7.54 -24.40 2.38
N LYS A 338 8.31 -24.80 3.38
CA LYS A 338 8.41 -24.10 4.67
C LYS A 338 9.46 -23.00 4.66
N LEU A 339 10.54 -23.17 3.92
CA LEU A 339 11.75 -22.35 4.06
C LEU A 339 12.06 -21.50 2.84
N ASP A 340 11.75 -22.00 1.63
CA ASP A 340 12.03 -21.26 0.40
C ASP A 340 11.04 -20.11 0.24
N GLY A 341 11.49 -18.89 0.52
CA GLY A 341 10.71 -17.65 0.56
C GLY A 341 10.86 -16.84 1.83
N GLY A 342 11.38 -17.44 2.92
CA GLY A 342 11.74 -16.72 4.13
C GLY A 342 13.09 -16.00 4.05
N ARG A 343 13.48 -15.28 5.11
CA ARG A 343 14.77 -14.55 5.23
C ARG A 343 15.00 -13.51 4.13
N GLY A 344 13.92 -12.96 3.55
CA GLY A 344 14.01 -12.03 2.44
C GLY A 344 14.30 -12.68 1.08
N TYR A 345 14.24 -14.01 0.97
CA TYR A 345 14.29 -14.70 -0.32
C TYR A 345 13.01 -14.46 -1.11
N ARG A 346 13.16 -13.99 -2.34
CA ARG A 346 12.06 -13.62 -3.23
C ARG A 346 12.03 -14.41 -4.53
N ASP A 347 12.79 -15.51 -4.60
CA ASP A 347 12.85 -16.31 -5.82
C ASP A 347 11.48 -16.90 -6.19
N TYR A 348 10.69 -17.29 -5.18
CA TYR A 348 9.41 -17.96 -5.38
C TYR A 348 8.22 -17.29 -4.69
N TYR A 349 8.44 -16.71 -3.49
CA TYR A 349 7.45 -16.04 -2.66
C TYR A 349 7.96 -14.65 -2.27
N ASP A 350 7.10 -13.86 -1.67
CA ASP A 350 7.46 -12.55 -1.14
C ASP A 350 7.43 -12.60 0.39
N GLU A 351 8.59 -12.42 1.03
CA GLU A 351 8.78 -12.28 2.48
C GLU A 351 8.18 -13.38 3.36
N ASN A 352 7.56 -14.39 2.78
CA ASN A 352 6.93 -15.50 3.51
C ASN A 352 7.06 -16.81 2.73
N ASN A 353 6.36 -17.86 3.11
CA ASN A 353 6.49 -19.21 2.58
C ASN A 353 5.18 -19.73 1.95
N ALA A 354 5.23 -20.93 1.35
CA ALA A 354 4.08 -21.55 0.71
C ALA A 354 2.88 -21.80 1.66
N TRP A 355 3.12 -21.99 2.95
CA TRP A 355 2.07 -22.25 3.93
C TRP A 355 1.22 -21.03 4.19
N THR A 356 1.85 -19.85 4.28
CA THR A 356 1.14 -18.57 4.43
C THR A 356 0.41 -18.22 3.14
N TYR A 357 1.10 -18.31 1.98
CA TYR A 357 0.49 -18.02 0.68
C TYR A 357 -0.63 -18.99 0.29
N ALA A 358 -0.74 -20.17 0.90
CA ALA A 358 -1.87 -21.06 0.68
C ALA A 358 -3.24 -20.42 0.98
N TRP A 359 -3.26 -19.36 1.78
CA TRP A 359 -4.48 -18.65 2.18
C TRP A 359 -4.74 -17.36 1.40
N SER A 360 -3.85 -16.98 0.47
CA SER A 360 -3.99 -15.77 -0.36
C SER A 360 -4.96 -15.97 -1.55
N VAL A 361 -6.13 -16.57 -1.29
CA VAL A 361 -7.23 -16.80 -2.24
C VAL A 361 -8.55 -16.36 -1.63
N GLN A 362 -8.57 -15.14 -1.09
CA GLN A 362 -9.71 -14.59 -0.37
C GLN A 362 -10.96 -14.39 -1.27
N HIS A 363 -10.80 -14.37 -2.57
CA HIS A 363 -11.86 -14.20 -3.55
C HIS A 363 -12.59 -15.50 -3.95
N ASP A 364 -11.99 -16.66 -3.68
CA ASP A 364 -12.57 -17.97 -4.01
C ASP A 364 -12.33 -18.96 -2.85
N VAL A 365 -12.85 -18.61 -1.66
CA VAL A 365 -12.70 -19.44 -0.45
C VAL A 365 -13.28 -20.84 -0.63
N GLU A 366 -14.41 -20.96 -1.33
CA GLU A 366 -15.00 -22.26 -1.66
C GLU A 366 -14.09 -23.08 -2.57
N GLY A 367 -13.51 -22.45 -3.61
CA GLY A 367 -12.52 -23.08 -4.47
C GLY A 367 -11.29 -23.56 -3.71
N LEU A 368 -10.79 -22.76 -2.77
CA LEU A 368 -9.67 -23.15 -1.91
C LEU A 368 -10.03 -24.33 -0.99
N ILE A 369 -11.22 -24.32 -0.36
CA ILE A 369 -11.72 -25.41 0.47
C ILE A 369 -11.80 -26.72 -0.34
N ASN A 370 -12.28 -26.65 -1.58
CA ASN A 370 -12.36 -27.81 -2.46
C ASN A 370 -10.97 -28.35 -2.83
N LEU A 371 -10.00 -27.46 -3.13
CA LEU A 371 -8.61 -27.85 -3.38
C LEU A 371 -7.96 -28.50 -2.15
N LEU A 372 -8.26 -28.01 -0.96
CA LEU A 372 -7.77 -28.57 0.31
C LEU A 372 -8.43 -29.91 0.68
N GLY A 373 -9.46 -30.37 -0.03
CA GLY A 373 -10.13 -31.63 0.21
C GLY A 373 -11.37 -31.53 1.11
N GLY A 374 -12.01 -30.35 1.13
CA GLY A 374 -13.25 -30.09 1.86
C GLY A 374 -13.04 -29.37 3.19
N LYS A 375 -14.14 -29.00 3.82
CA LYS A 375 -14.17 -28.13 5.02
C LYS A 375 -13.30 -28.65 6.16
N LYS A 376 -13.48 -29.92 6.56
CA LYS A 376 -12.71 -30.53 7.66
C LYS A 376 -11.20 -30.49 7.39
N ALA A 377 -10.79 -30.85 6.18
CA ALA A 377 -9.38 -30.83 5.78
C ALA A 377 -8.79 -29.42 5.74
N SER A 378 -9.63 -28.42 5.45
CA SER A 378 -9.22 -27.00 5.48
C SER A 378 -9.07 -26.49 6.91
N GLU A 379 -9.97 -26.86 7.82
CA GLU A 379 -9.86 -26.54 9.26
C GLU A 379 -8.59 -27.16 9.86
N GLU A 380 -8.32 -28.44 9.57
CA GLU A 380 -7.09 -29.12 10.00
C GLU A 380 -5.83 -28.43 9.44
N ARG A 381 -5.83 -27.99 8.18
CA ARG A 381 -4.72 -27.28 7.56
C ARG A 381 -4.53 -25.88 8.18
N LEU A 382 -5.61 -25.20 8.50
CA LEU A 382 -5.55 -23.90 9.19
C LEU A 382 -4.97 -24.03 10.60
N ASP A 383 -5.40 -25.06 11.35
CA ASP A 383 -4.81 -25.38 12.65
C ASP A 383 -3.30 -25.68 12.54
N GLN A 384 -2.89 -26.41 11.51
CA GLN A 384 -1.47 -26.72 11.27
C GLN A 384 -0.66 -25.44 11.02
N LEU A 385 -1.21 -24.43 10.34
CA LEU A 385 -0.54 -23.18 10.08
C LEU A 385 0.02 -22.53 11.35
N PHE A 386 -0.70 -22.67 12.49
CA PHE A 386 -0.33 -22.10 13.78
C PHE A 386 0.44 -23.05 14.70
N ARG A 387 0.58 -24.33 14.33
CA ARG A 387 1.19 -25.36 15.20
C ARG A 387 2.39 -26.07 14.56
N GLU A 388 2.45 -26.10 13.25
CA GLU A 388 3.52 -26.79 12.52
C GLU A 388 4.83 -26.02 12.64
N SER A 389 5.89 -26.69 13.08
CA SER A 389 7.21 -26.09 13.22
C SER A 389 7.87 -25.86 11.85
N LEU A 390 8.59 -24.77 11.72
CA LEU A 390 9.51 -24.54 10.60
C LEU A 390 10.64 -25.59 10.53
N GLY A 391 11.00 -26.19 11.68
CA GLY A 391 12.13 -27.12 11.78
C GLY A 391 13.51 -26.43 11.85
N ILE A 392 13.55 -25.12 11.92
CA ILE A 392 14.75 -24.30 12.12
C ILE A 392 14.52 -23.29 13.23
N SER A 393 15.59 -22.63 13.69
CA SER A 393 15.47 -21.52 14.65
C SER A 393 14.65 -20.39 14.04
N LYS A 394 13.79 -19.79 14.87
CA LYS A 394 13.02 -18.62 14.46
C LYS A 394 13.90 -17.47 13.96
N ASN A 395 15.10 -17.31 14.52
CA ASN A 395 16.03 -16.26 14.14
C ASN A 395 16.75 -16.55 12.80
N ASP A 396 16.65 -17.78 12.32
CA ASP A 396 17.27 -18.19 11.05
C ASP A 396 16.32 -18.06 9.84
N PHE A 397 15.04 -17.76 10.10
CA PHE A 397 14.04 -17.62 9.01
C PHE A 397 14.01 -16.20 8.43
N TYR A 398 13.98 -15.18 9.30
CA TYR A 398 13.99 -13.76 8.89
C TYR A 398 15.36 -13.11 9.10
N ILE A 399 15.64 -12.07 8.32
CA ILE A 399 16.89 -11.31 8.41
C ILE A 399 17.09 -10.73 9.81
N ASP A 400 16.05 -10.16 10.42
CA ASP A 400 16.12 -9.59 11.77
C ASP A 400 15.57 -10.50 12.88
N GLY A 401 14.83 -11.55 12.52
CA GLY A 401 14.27 -12.53 13.44
C GLY A 401 13.27 -12.02 14.47
N SER A 402 13.00 -10.72 14.49
CA SER A 402 12.23 -10.09 15.57
C SER A 402 10.75 -10.51 15.60
N ASN A 403 10.16 -10.76 14.42
CA ASN A 403 8.76 -11.15 14.26
C ASN A 403 8.56 -12.67 14.08
N SER A 404 9.63 -13.44 14.07
CA SER A 404 9.55 -14.88 13.83
C SER A 404 9.00 -15.62 15.06
N THR A 405 7.99 -16.46 14.83
CA THR A 405 7.38 -17.32 15.86
C THR A 405 7.98 -18.73 15.90
N GLY A 406 8.71 -19.14 14.85
CA GLY A 406 9.20 -20.52 14.65
C GLY A 406 8.15 -21.47 14.09
N MET A 407 6.95 -21.01 13.78
CA MET A 407 5.86 -21.76 13.15
C MET A 407 5.79 -21.47 11.65
N VAL A 408 5.20 -22.38 10.87
CA VAL A 408 5.10 -22.20 9.42
C VAL A 408 4.20 -21.02 9.03
N GLY A 409 3.23 -20.67 9.85
CA GLY A 409 2.28 -19.56 9.66
C GLY A 409 2.74 -18.24 10.29
N GLN A 410 4.04 -18.05 10.45
CA GLN A 410 4.54 -16.76 10.94
C GLN A 410 4.43 -15.68 9.86
N PHE A 411 4.30 -14.45 10.31
CA PHE A 411 4.25 -13.28 9.43
C PHE A 411 5.60 -12.57 9.44
N SER A 412 5.99 -12.03 8.31
CA SER A 412 7.06 -11.06 8.22
C SER A 412 6.53 -9.66 8.55
N MET A 413 7.44 -8.77 8.88
CA MET A 413 7.11 -7.37 9.11
C MET A 413 6.58 -6.75 7.81
N GLY A 414 5.39 -6.16 7.84
CA GLY A 414 4.74 -5.52 6.70
C GLY A 414 3.75 -6.39 5.92
N ASN A 415 3.53 -7.65 6.31
CA ASN A 415 2.62 -8.58 5.62
C ASN A 415 1.36 -8.92 6.44
N GLU A 416 0.97 -8.10 7.33
CA GLU A 416 -0.15 -8.28 8.28
C GLU A 416 -1.52 -7.96 7.67
#